data_069ed69ad5d0a7e4d37d8c2fd33481f1
#
_entry.id   069ed69ad5d0a7e4d37d8c2fd33481f1
#
_cell.length_a   1.000
_cell.length_b   1.000
_cell.length_c   1.000
_cell.angle_alpha   90.00
_cell.angle_beta   90.00
_cell.angle_gamma   90.00
#
_symmetry.space_group_name_H-M   'P 1'
#
loop_
_entity.id
_entity.type
_entity.pdbx_description
1 polymer ?
#
loop_
_entity_poly.entity_id
_entity_poly.type
_entity_poly.pdbx_seq_one_letter_code
_entity_poly.pdbx_strand_id
1 'polypeptide(L)'
;LGDKISSTIVAQHADVPCLPWSGTGITETAKSDAGYLTVPDDVYQRACVHSATEGLQVAERIGFPVMIKASEGGGGKGIRMCASADMFRQLYDAAVGEVPGSPIFVMKLAKAARHLEVQLLADQYGQVISLFGRDCSVQRRHQKIIEEAPITIASPETRQRMEQAAVRLAKLVGYVSAGTVEWLYAPDSDELAFLELNPRLQVEHPTTEMVSGVNIPAVQLQISMGVPLHRIADIRALYGEVRDGTSAIDFDARHASLATTPQPRGHVVACRITAENPDCLLYTSPSP
;
A
#
# COMPACT_ATOMS: atom_id res chain seq x y z
N LEU A 1 -7.83 7.92 -3.29
CA LEU A 1 -6.82 6.93 -2.84
C LEU A 1 -5.74 7.52 -1.93
N GLY A 2 -5.42 8.81 -2.04
CA GLY A 2 -4.45 9.48 -1.16
C GLY A 2 -4.96 9.74 0.27
N ASP A 3 -6.26 9.71 0.50
CA ASP A 3 -6.88 9.82 1.81
C ASP A 3 -6.97 8.43 2.47
N LYS A 4 -6.51 8.31 3.72
CA LYS A 4 -6.40 7.02 4.42
C LYS A 4 -7.75 6.42 4.81
N ILE A 5 -8.72 7.26 5.17
CA ILE A 5 -10.08 6.82 5.51
C ILE A 5 -10.77 6.27 4.27
N SER A 6 -10.84 7.07 3.20
CA SER A 6 -11.44 6.65 1.93
C SER A 6 -10.78 5.40 1.36
N SER A 7 -9.44 5.34 1.38
CA SER A 7 -8.71 4.17 0.87
C SER A 7 -9.00 2.90 1.66
N THR A 8 -9.18 3.00 2.99
CA THR A 8 -9.53 1.85 3.83
C THR A 8 -10.98 1.38 3.59
N ILE A 9 -11.93 2.32 3.40
CA ILE A 9 -13.32 1.97 3.03
C ILE A 9 -13.34 1.24 1.68
N VAL A 10 -12.63 1.78 0.69
CA VAL A 10 -12.53 1.17 -0.65
C VAL A 10 -11.83 -0.20 -0.59
N ALA A 11 -10.81 -0.36 0.27
CA ALA A 11 -10.17 -1.65 0.48
C ALA A 11 -11.15 -2.69 1.06
N GLN A 12 -11.95 -2.30 2.07
CA GLN A 12 -13.02 -3.16 2.60
C GLN A 12 -14.07 -3.52 1.52
N HIS A 13 -14.46 -2.55 0.69
CA HIS A 13 -15.38 -2.79 -0.44
C HIS A 13 -14.82 -3.79 -1.46
N ALA A 14 -13.49 -3.80 -1.65
CA ALA A 14 -12.77 -4.75 -2.53
C ALA A 14 -12.50 -6.11 -1.88
N ASP A 15 -13.06 -6.38 -0.70
CA ASP A 15 -12.77 -7.58 0.11
C ASP A 15 -11.26 -7.74 0.36
N VAL A 16 -10.61 -6.63 0.71
CA VAL A 16 -9.20 -6.59 1.11
C VAL A 16 -9.12 -6.56 2.63
N PRO A 17 -8.35 -7.46 3.26
CA PRO A 17 -8.24 -7.51 4.71
C PRO A 17 -7.73 -6.19 5.30
N CYS A 18 -8.43 -5.66 6.30
CA CYS A 18 -8.06 -4.44 7.03
C CYS A 18 -7.99 -4.73 8.53
N LEU A 19 -7.12 -4.01 9.25
CA LEU A 19 -7.14 -4.04 10.71
C LEU A 19 -8.47 -3.48 11.24
N PRO A 20 -8.95 -3.93 12.40
CA PRO A 20 -10.08 -3.29 13.07
C PRO A 20 -9.83 -1.78 13.27
N TRP A 21 -10.79 -0.95 12.89
CA TRP A 21 -10.68 0.51 12.95
C TRP A 21 -12.05 1.18 13.16
N SER A 22 -12.09 2.50 13.27
CA SER A 22 -13.34 3.26 13.50
C SER A 22 -14.40 3.02 12.42
N GLY A 23 -13.99 2.77 11.17
CA GLY A 23 -14.87 2.45 10.05
C GLY A 23 -14.95 0.96 9.70
N THR A 24 -14.67 0.05 10.64
CA THR A 24 -14.79 -1.40 10.40
C THR A 24 -16.18 -1.77 9.91
N GLY A 25 -16.25 -2.48 8.79
CA GLY A 25 -17.51 -2.93 8.17
C GLY A 25 -18.20 -1.88 7.29
N ILE A 26 -17.67 -0.68 7.18
CA ILE A 26 -18.17 0.34 6.25
C ILE A 26 -17.60 0.01 4.85
N THR A 27 -18.48 -0.33 3.91
CA THR A 27 -18.11 -0.73 2.56
C THR A 27 -18.89 0.02 1.48
N GLU A 28 -19.77 0.94 1.86
CA GLU A 28 -20.61 1.68 0.95
C GLU A 28 -19.77 2.63 0.09
N THR A 29 -19.95 2.52 -1.20
CA THR A 29 -19.33 3.38 -2.21
C THR A 29 -20.36 3.80 -3.25
N ALA A 30 -20.07 4.86 -3.99
CA ALA A 30 -20.90 5.35 -5.08
C ALA A 30 -20.05 5.52 -6.34
N LYS A 31 -20.69 5.75 -7.46
CA LYS A 31 -20.02 6.20 -8.68
C LYS A 31 -20.29 7.69 -8.87
N SER A 32 -19.26 8.47 -9.18
CA SER A 32 -19.40 9.85 -9.63
C SER A 32 -20.05 9.92 -11.00
N ASP A 33 -20.50 11.11 -11.42
CA ASP A 33 -21.05 11.33 -12.76
C ASP A 33 -20.06 10.95 -13.87
N ALA A 34 -18.76 11.02 -13.59
CA ALA A 34 -17.70 10.57 -14.49
C ALA A 34 -17.42 9.05 -14.41
N GLY A 35 -18.19 8.30 -13.61
CA GLY A 35 -18.07 6.85 -13.47
C GLY A 35 -16.97 6.36 -12.52
N TYR A 36 -16.24 7.26 -11.84
CA TYR A 36 -15.22 6.89 -10.87
C TYR A 36 -15.84 6.47 -9.54
N LEU A 37 -15.17 5.52 -8.87
CA LEU A 37 -15.55 5.12 -7.53
C LEU A 37 -15.29 6.25 -6.53
N THR A 38 -16.28 6.55 -5.71
CA THR A 38 -16.24 7.59 -4.67
C THR A 38 -16.78 7.04 -3.35
N VAL A 39 -16.33 7.63 -2.25
CA VAL A 39 -16.92 7.42 -0.92
C VAL A 39 -17.84 8.62 -0.62
N PRO A 40 -19.15 8.43 -0.43
CA PRO A 40 -20.07 9.51 -0.04
C PRO A 40 -19.63 10.17 1.28
N ASP A 41 -19.90 11.47 1.42
CA ASP A 41 -19.49 12.24 2.60
C ASP A 41 -20.06 11.69 3.91
N ASP A 42 -21.32 11.29 3.92
CA ASP A 42 -21.97 10.68 5.09
C ASP A 42 -21.32 9.36 5.50
N VAL A 43 -20.91 8.55 4.53
CA VAL A 43 -20.15 7.29 4.74
C VAL A 43 -18.76 7.59 5.28
N TYR A 44 -18.08 8.59 4.72
CA TYR A 44 -16.78 9.04 5.18
C TYR A 44 -16.82 9.52 6.63
N GLN A 45 -17.80 10.38 6.96
CA GLN A 45 -17.96 10.93 8.31
C GLN A 45 -18.25 9.84 9.36
N ARG A 46 -18.97 8.78 9.01
CA ARG A 46 -19.21 7.62 9.89
C ARG A 46 -17.94 6.87 10.27
N ALA A 47 -16.90 6.94 9.45
CA ALA A 47 -15.61 6.33 9.70
C ALA A 47 -14.66 7.24 10.50
N CYS A 48 -14.94 8.55 10.54
CA CYS A 48 -14.18 9.52 11.31
C CYS A 48 -14.47 9.44 12.81
N VAL A 49 -13.58 10.05 13.59
CA VAL A 49 -13.74 10.26 15.02
C VAL A 49 -13.73 11.78 15.26
N HIS A 50 -14.81 12.32 15.79
CA HIS A 50 -15.02 13.76 15.88
C HIS A 50 -14.63 14.36 17.25
N SER A 51 -14.38 13.52 18.26
CA SER A 51 -13.97 13.96 19.60
C SER A 51 -13.11 12.91 20.30
N ALA A 52 -12.35 13.35 21.31
CA ALA A 52 -11.57 12.43 22.14
C ALA A 52 -12.46 11.43 22.89
N THR A 53 -13.69 11.82 23.27
CA THR A 53 -14.64 10.94 23.96
C THR A 53 -15.14 9.84 23.03
N GLU A 54 -15.55 10.18 21.82
CA GLU A 54 -15.96 9.20 20.79
C GLU A 54 -14.79 8.28 20.43
N GLY A 55 -13.61 8.81 20.23
CA GLY A 55 -12.42 8.06 19.91
C GLY A 55 -12.04 7.05 21.00
N LEU A 56 -12.19 7.42 22.26
CA LEU A 56 -11.98 6.51 23.39
C LEU A 56 -12.96 5.33 23.36
N GLN A 57 -14.24 5.58 23.12
CA GLN A 57 -15.26 4.51 22.98
C GLN A 57 -14.93 3.56 21.82
N VAL A 58 -14.48 4.12 20.69
CA VAL A 58 -14.01 3.30 19.55
C VAL A 58 -12.79 2.49 19.94
N ALA A 59 -11.81 3.08 20.62
CA ALA A 59 -10.58 2.40 21.04
C ALA A 59 -10.86 1.26 22.03
N GLU A 60 -11.80 1.44 22.96
CA GLU A 60 -12.27 0.40 23.89
C GLU A 60 -12.94 -0.76 23.14
N ARG A 61 -13.77 -0.47 22.14
CA ARG A 61 -14.42 -1.48 21.30
C ARG A 61 -13.41 -2.29 20.47
N ILE A 62 -12.40 -1.62 19.90
CA ILE A 62 -11.33 -2.25 19.12
C ILE A 62 -10.36 -3.03 20.03
N GLY A 63 -10.20 -2.55 21.27
CA GLY A 63 -9.25 -3.05 22.25
C GLY A 63 -7.84 -2.46 22.08
N PHE A 64 -7.27 -1.98 23.18
CA PHE A 64 -5.90 -1.43 23.21
C PHE A 64 -4.84 -2.50 22.96
N PRO A 65 -3.64 -2.13 22.46
CA PRO A 65 -3.25 -0.79 22.01
C PRO A 65 -3.86 -0.41 20.66
N VAL A 66 -4.01 0.91 20.42
CA VAL A 66 -4.52 1.47 19.17
C VAL A 66 -3.60 2.55 18.61
N MET A 67 -3.80 2.85 17.33
CA MET A 67 -3.20 4.00 16.65
C MET A 67 -4.28 5.06 16.43
N ILE A 68 -3.99 6.30 16.80
CA ILE A 68 -4.77 7.50 16.48
C ILE A 68 -4.08 8.14 15.27
N LYS A 69 -4.80 8.35 14.19
CA LYS A 69 -4.23 8.81 12.92
C LYS A 69 -5.02 9.96 12.32
N ALA A 70 -4.29 10.98 11.85
CA ALA A 70 -4.83 11.99 10.94
C ALA A 70 -4.82 11.46 9.50
N SER A 71 -5.95 11.58 8.78
CA SER A 71 -6.10 11.03 7.43
C SER A 71 -5.13 11.65 6.43
N GLU A 72 -4.90 12.95 6.53
CA GLU A 72 -4.03 13.71 5.63
C GLU A 72 -2.57 13.77 6.10
N GLY A 73 -2.24 13.15 7.24
CA GLY A 73 -0.87 13.07 7.76
C GLY A 73 0.03 12.20 6.90
N GLY A 74 1.28 12.63 6.70
CA GLY A 74 2.32 11.90 5.98
C GLY A 74 3.64 11.86 6.75
N GLY A 75 4.50 10.85 6.48
CA GLY A 75 5.82 10.75 7.11
C GLY A 75 5.79 10.60 8.63
N GLY A 76 4.74 10.00 9.20
CA GLY A 76 4.58 9.81 10.64
C GLY A 76 3.92 10.98 11.37
N LYS A 77 3.62 12.11 10.71
CA LYS A 77 2.89 13.24 11.29
C LYS A 77 1.42 12.90 11.52
N GLY A 78 0.87 13.34 12.65
CA GLY A 78 -0.52 13.08 13.03
C GLY A 78 -0.79 11.63 13.42
N ILE A 79 0.25 10.85 13.76
CA ILE A 79 0.14 9.45 14.17
C ILE A 79 0.60 9.29 15.62
N ARG A 80 -0.25 8.71 16.47
CA ARG A 80 0.07 8.45 17.88
C ARG A 80 -0.33 7.03 18.25
N MET A 81 0.60 6.32 18.89
CA MET A 81 0.32 5.04 19.53
C MET A 81 -0.28 5.29 20.91
N CYS A 82 -1.41 4.68 21.20
CA CYS A 82 -2.08 4.74 22.49
C CYS A 82 -2.17 3.34 23.11
N ALA A 83 -1.49 3.16 24.23
CA ALA A 83 -1.40 1.87 24.91
C ALA A 83 -2.61 1.60 25.82
N SER A 84 -3.25 2.63 26.38
CA SER A 84 -4.32 2.52 27.38
C SER A 84 -5.26 3.73 27.36
N ALA A 85 -6.41 3.59 28.00
CA ALA A 85 -7.51 4.56 27.97
C ALA A 85 -7.14 5.92 28.64
N ASP A 86 -6.35 5.90 29.69
CA ASP A 86 -5.94 7.06 30.46
C ASP A 86 -5.10 8.05 29.65
N MET A 87 -4.35 7.58 28.66
CA MET A 87 -3.51 8.41 27.80
C MET A 87 -4.26 8.90 26.55
N PHE A 88 -5.44 8.36 26.25
CA PHE A 88 -6.09 8.53 24.95
C PHE A 88 -6.35 10.01 24.62
N ARG A 89 -6.94 10.78 25.56
CA ARG A 89 -7.29 12.18 25.34
C ARG A 89 -6.08 13.03 24.97
N GLN A 90 -5.00 12.92 25.75
CA GLN A 90 -3.77 13.66 25.49
C GLN A 90 -3.18 13.35 24.11
N LEU A 91 -3.17 12.07 23.72
CA LEU A 91 -2.62 11.64 22.44
C LEU A 91 -3.53 12.01 21.27
N TYR A 92 -4.85 12.04 21.47
CA TYR A 92 -5.82 12.52 20.49
C TYR A 92 -5.59 14.00 20.21
N ASP A 93 -5.55 14.84 21.26
CA ASP A 93 -5.31 16.27 21.14
C ASP A 93 -3.96 16.57 20.46
N ALA A 94 -2.92 15.78 20.77
CA ALA A 94 -1.62 15.89 20.12
C ALA A 94 -1.67 15.52 18.62
N ALA A 95 -2.44 14.50 18.22
CA ALA A 95 -2.60 14.14 16.82
C ALA A 95 -3.35 15.21 16.02
N VAL A 96 -4.43 15.76 16.59
CA VAL A 96 -5.20 16.88 16.01
C VAL A 96 -4.34 18.13 15.86
N GLY A 97 -3.55 18.46 16.89
CA GLY A 97 -2.70 19.66 16.89
C GLY A 97 -1.56 19.61 15.87
N GLU A 98 -1.09 18.42 15.51
CA GLU A 98 0.01 18.25 14.55
C GLU A 98 -0.43 18.41 13.08
N VAL A 99 -1.68 18.04 12.77
CA VAL A 99 -2.28 18.21 11.43
C VAL A 99 -3.66 18.85 11.57
N PRO A 100 -3.70 20.17 11.81
CA PRO A 100 -4.95 20.89 12.06
C PRO A 100 -5.93 20.75 10.88
N GLY A 101 -7.20 20.44 11.20
CA GLY A 101 -8.26 20.31 10.20
C GLY A 101 -8.34 18.93 9.53
N SER A 102 -7.34 18.06 9.71
CA SER A 102 -7.38 16.70 9.17
C SER A 102 -8.36 15.82 9.94
N PRO A 103 -9.23 15.06 9.26
CA PRO A 103 -10.07 14.06 9.90
C PRO A 103 -9.24 13.01 10.67
N ILE A 104 -9.72 12.61 11.83
CA ILE A 104 -9.08 11.63 12.70
C ILE A 104 -9.81 10.29 12.60
N PHE A 105 -9.06 9.21 12.65
CA PHE A 105 -9.58 7.85 12.80
C PHE A 105 -8.72 7.03 13.77
N VAL A 106 -9.30 5.98 14.32
CA VAL A 106 -8.65 5.08 15.27
C VAL A 106 -8.56 3.68 14.67
N MET A 107 -7.40 3.05 14.76
CA MET A 107 -7.14 1.74 14.19
C MET A 107 -6.40 0.86 15.19
N LYS A 108 -6.61 -0.43 15.17
CA LYS A 108 -5.84 -1.40 15.95
C LYS A 108 -4.34 -1.27 15.65
N LEU A 109 -3.51 -1.33 16.69
CA LEU A 109 -2.07 -1.45 16.50
C LEU A 109 -1.72 -2.88 16.08
N ALA A 110 -1.08 -3.05 14.92
CA ALA A 110 -0.46 -4.31 14.56
C ALA A 110 0.84 -4.48 15.36
N LYS A 111 0.92 -5.54 16.16
CA LYS A 111 2.14 -5.88 16.93
C LYS A 111 3.04 -6.80 16.10
N ALA A 112 4.36 -6.61 16.21
CA ALA A 112 5.37 -7.46 15.56
C ALA A 112 5.11 -7.70 14.06
N ALA A 113 4.45 -6.75 13.39
CA ALA A 113 4.12 -6.88 11.97
C ALA A 113 5.32 -6.50 11.08
N ARG A 114 5.46 -7.23 9.98
CA ARG A 114 6.35 -6.88 8.86
C ARG A 114 5.64 -5.89 7.95
N HIS A 115 6.40 -4.99 7.36
CA HIS A 115 5.94 -4.07 6.34
C HIS A 115 6.23 -4.67 4.97
N LEU A 116 5.23 -5.27 4.37
CA LEU A 116 5.32 -5.85 3.03
C LEU A 116 4.60 -4.96 2.03
N GLU A 117 4.96 -5.07 0.76
CA GLU A 117 4.29 -4.30 -0.28
C GLU A 117 4.28 -5.05 -1.62
N VAL A 118 3.30 -4.72 -2.47
CA VAL A 118 3.13 -5.28 -3.81
C VAL A 118 3.24 -4.17 -4.84
N GLN A 119 4.18 -4.30 -5.77
CA GLN A 119 4.30 -3.41 -6.91
C GLN A 119 3.23 -3.70 -7.94
N LEU A 120 2.52 -2.66 -8.39
CA LEU A 120 1.51 -2.75 -9.43
C LEU A 120 1.92 -1.99 -10.69
N LEU A 121 1.46 -2.49 -11.82
CA LEU A 121 1.37 -1.77 -13.09
C LEU A 121 -0.05 -1.94 -13.65
N ALA A 122 -0.63 -0.85 -14.13
CA ALA A 122 -1.98 -0.83 -14.68
C ALA A 122 -2.03 0.01 -15.95
N ASP A 123 -2.68 -0.49 -17.01
CA ASP A 123 -2.85 0.24 -18.25
C ASP A 123 -4.18 0.99 -18.31
N GLN A 124 -4.38 1.75 -19.40
CA GLN A 124 -5.61 2.54 -19.66
C GLN A 124 -6.79 1.66 -20.09
N TYR A 125 -6.59 0.34 -20.26
CA TYR A 125 -7.57 -0.61 -20.78
C TYR A 125 -8.13 -1.53 -19.70
N GLY A 126 -7.81 -1.24 -18.42
CA GLY A 126 -8.30 -1.98 -17.27
C GLY A 126 -7.47 -3.23 -16.93
N GLN A 127 -6.33 -3.47 -17.58
CA GLN A 127 -5.42 -4.53 -17.20
C GLN A 127 -4.54 -4.07 -16.04
N VAL A 128 -4.41 -4.93 -15.04
CA VAL A 128 -3.57 -4.69 -13.85
C VAL A 128 -2.75 -5.95 -13.57
N ILE A 129 -1.46 -5.78 -13.34
CA ILE A 129 -0.56 -6.85 -12.93
C ILE A 129 0.21 -6.49 -11.68
N SER A 130 0.61 -7.49 -10.91
CA SER A 130 1.61 -7.39 -9.85
C SER A 130 3.01 -7.72 -10.39
N LEU A 131 4.03 -7.04 -9.88
CA LEU A 131 5.43 -7.31 -10.15
C LEU A 131 6.15 -7.75 -8.86
N PHE A 132 5.66 -8.83 -8.28
CA PHE A 132 6.16 -9.37 -7.02
C PHE A 132 5.98 -8.40 -5.84
N GLY A 133 6.45 -8.83 -4.67
CA GLY A 133 6.43 -8.03 -3.46
C GLY A 133 7.82 -7.72 -2.93
N ARG A 134 7.89 -6.69 -2.08
CA ARG A 134 9.08 -6.32 -1.33
C ARG A 134 8.82 -6.39 0.17
N ASP A 135 9.82 -6.77 0.95
CA ASP A 135 9.85 -6.60 2.40
C ASP A 135 10.63 -5.33 2.73
N CYS A 136 9.95 -4.34 3.28
CA CYS A 136 10.49 -3.05 3.67
C CYS A 136 10.43 -2.82 5.19
N SER A 137 10.54 -3.89 5.98
CA SER A 137 10.37 -3.83 7.44
C SER A 137 11.53 -3.17 8.16
N VAL A 138 12.73 -3.13 7.57
CA VAL A 138 13.88 -2.48 8.16
C VAL A 138 13.80 -0.98 7.89
N GLN A 139 13.39 -0.25 8.92
CA GLN A 139 13.12 1.18 8.85
C GLN A 139 13.82 1.97 9.95
N ARG A 140 14.12 3.23 9.68
CA ARG A 140 14.60 4.20 10.66
C ARG A 140 13.69 5.42 10.65
N ARG A 141 13.09 5.76 11.79
CA ARG A 141 12.14 6.88 11.92
C ARG A 141 11.02 6.85 10.85
N HIS A 142 10.44 5.66 10.64
CA HIS A 142 9.39 5.40 9.65
C HIS A 142 9.82 5.57 8.18
N GLN A 143 11.12 5.58 7.90
CA GLN A 143 11.67 5.56 6.54
C GLN A 143 12.26 4.19 6.24
N LYS A 144 11.92 3.65 5.08
CA LYS A 144 12.48 2.39 4.56
C LYS A 144 13.99 2.56 4.35
N ILE A 145 14.81 1.65 4.87
CA ILE A 145 16.28 1.71 4.80
C ILE A 145 16.84 0.50 4.08
N ILE A 146 16.28 -0.68 4.33
CA ILE A 146 16.64 -1.91 3.62
C ILE A 146 15.36 -2.48 3.04
N GLU A 147 15.41 -2.77 1.74
CA GLU A 147 14.32 -3.39 0.99
C GLU A 147 14.81 -4.72 0.39
N GLU A 148 13.99 -5.76 0.51
CA GLU A 148 14.27 -7.10 0.05
C GLU A 148 13.20 -7.56 -0.94
N ALA A 149 13.59 -8.15 -2.07
CA ALA A 149 12.68 -8.77 -3.04
C ALA A 149 13.28 -10.07 -3.61
N PRO A 150 12.44 -11.11 -3.84
CA PRO A 150 11.02 -11.20 -3.46
C PRO A 150 10.86 -11.33 -1.95
N ILE A 151 9.64 -11.21 -1.46
CA ILE A 151 9.31 -11.48 -0.06
C ILE A 151 9.66 -12.93 0.28
N THR A 152 10.42 -13.16 1.34
CA THR A 152 10.83 -14.50 1.79
C THR A 152 10.12 -14.95 3.06
N ILE A 153 9.65 -14.00 3.88
CA ILE A 153 9.03 -14.27 5.18
C ILE A 153 7.61 -14.87 5.08
N ALA A 154 6.90 -14.59 4.00
CA ALA A 154 5.54 -15.09 3.76
C ALA A 154 5.55 -16.30 2.83
N SER A 155 4.61 -17.22 3.03
CA SER A 155 4.42 -18.39 2.16
C SER A 155 4.10 -17.98 0.72
N PRO A 156 4.36 -18.86 -0.29
CA PRO A 156 3.94 -18.60 -1.67
C PRO A 156 2.45 -18.29 -1.79
N GLU A 157 1.61 -18.99 -1.04
CA GLU A 157 0.15 -18.83 -1.02
C GLU A 157 -0.25 -17.46 -0.45
N THR A 158 0.41 -17.03 0.62
CA THR A 158 0.17 -15.73 1.23
C THR A 158 0.61 -14.60 0.31
N ARG A 159 1.77 -14.74 -0.35
CA ARG A 159 2.20 -13.76 -1.37
C ARG A 159 1.21 -13.67 -2.51
N GLN A 160 0.70 -14.80 -3.00
CA GLN A 160 -0.31 -14.81 -4.06
C GLN A 160 -1.61 -14.12 -3.60
N ARG A 161 -2.08 -14.37 -2.37
CA ARG A 161 -3.25 -13.67 -1.79
C ARG A 161 -3.04 -12.15 -1.74
N MET A 162 -1.83 -11.70 -1.34
CA MET A 162 -1.47 -10.27 -1.33
C MET A 162 -1.53 -9.66 -2.73
N GLU A 163 -0.91 -10.32 -3.71
CA GLU A 163 -0.87 -9.85 -5.09
C GLU A 163 -2.25 -9.79 -5.70
N GLN A 164 -3.06 -10.83 -5.52
CA GLN A 164 -4.44 -10.87 -6.01
C GLN A 164 -5.31 -9.77 -5.38
N ALA A 165 -5.17 -9.55 -4.07
CA ALA A 165 -5.90 -8.49 -3.37
C ALA A 165 -5.50 -7.09 -3.87
N ALA A 166 -4.21 -6.86 -4.10
CA ALA A 166 -3.71 -5.61 -4.65
C ALA A 166 -4.24 -5.36 -6.08
N VAL A 167 -4.25 -6.39 -6.92
CA VAL A 167 -4.79 -6.32 -8.29
C VAL A 167 -6.30 -6.03 -8.26
N ARG A 168 -7.08 -6.74 -7.42
CA ARG A 168 -8.53 -6.46 -7.27
C ARG A 168 -8.80 -5.03 -6.88
N LEU A 169 -8.09 -4.52 -5.86
CA LEU A 169 -8.22 -3.13 -5.41
C LEU A 169 -7.93 -2.14 -6.54
N ALA A 170 -6.83 -2.33 -7.27
CA ALA A 170 -6.44 -1.45 -8.35
C ALA A 170 -7.44 -1.48 -9.53
N LYS A 171 -7.95 -2.66 -9.91
CA LYS A 171 -9.02 -2.80 -10.93
C LYS A 171 -10.30 -2.09 -10.51
N LEU A 172 -10.71 -2.26 -9.26
CA LEU A 172 -11.93 -1.66 -8.72
C LEU A 172 -11.93 -0.13 -8.83
N VAL A 173 -10.79 0.50 -8.56
CA VAL A 173 -10.66 1.97 -8.60
C VAL A 173 -10.28 2.50 -9.98
N GLY A 174 -10.13 1.65 -11.00
CA GLY A 174 -9.68 2.05 -12.32
C GLY A 174 -8.28 2.65 -12.31
N TYR A 175 -7.37 2.05 -11.52
CA TYR A 175 -6.00 2.53 -11.39
C TYR A 175 -5.25 2.48 -12.72
N VAL A 176 -4.40 3.47 -12.98
CA VAL A 176 -3.53 3.52 -14.17
C VAL A 176 -2.13 3.93 -13.75
N SER A 177 -1.11 3.35 -14.38
CA SER A 177 0.32 3.59 -14.17
C SER A 177 0.94 2.70 -13.09
N ALA A 178 2.12 3.07 -12.56
CA ALA A 178 2.78 2.35 -11.49
C ALA A 178 2.25 2.77 -10.12
N GLY A 179 2.01 1.81 -9.25
CA GLY A 179 1.58 2.04 -7.88
C GLY A 179 2.04 0.91 -6.97
N THR A 180 1.88 1.10 -5.67
CA THR A 180 2.28 0.10 -4.67
C THR A 180 1.20 -0.01 -3.61
N VAL A 181 0.78 -1.23 -3.30
CA VAL A 181 -0.09 -1.52 -2.15
C VAL A 181 0.77 -1.99 -1.00
N GLU A 182 0.67 -1.33 0.13
CA GLU A 182 1.39 -1.64 1.35
C GLU A 182 0.54 -2.45 2.33
N TRP A 183 1.19 -3.39 3.03
CA TRP A 183 0.57 -4.36 3.91
C TRP A 183 1.29 -4.44 5.25
N LEU A 184 0.53 -4.68 6.30
CA LEU A 184 1.05 -5.20 7.56
C LEU A 184 0.83 -6.71 7.57
N TYR A 185 1.92 -7.45 7.77
CA TYR A 185 1.91 -8.91 7.82
C TYR A 185 2.38 -9.39 9.18
N ALA A 186 1.57 -10.20 9.84
CA ALA A 186 1.91 -10.85 11.11
C ALA A 186 2.37 -12.29 10.83
N PRO A 187 3.69 -12.59 10.90
CA PRO A 187 4.21 -13.91 10.54
C PRO A 187 3.67 -15.05 11.42
N ASP A 188 3.44 -14.76 12.70
CA ASP A 188 3.00 -15.78 13.68
C ASP A 188 1.58 -16.29 13.43
N SER A 189 0.70 -15.47 12.82
CA SER A 189 -0.70 -15.81 12.53
C SER A 189 -1.00 -15.90 11.04
N ASP A 190 -0.04 -15.63 10.16
CA ASP A 190 -0.21 -15.49 8.71
C ASP A 190 -1.31 -14.49 8.32
N GLU A 191 -1.52 -13.46 9.16
CA GLU A 191 -2.52 -12.43 8.94
C GLU A 191 -1.95 -11.26 8.13
N LEU A 192 -2.75 -10.82 7.17
CA LEU A 192 -2.49 -9.67 6.32
C LEU A 192 -3.48 -8.56 6.60
N ALA A 193 -3.03 -7.32 6.62
CA ALA A 193 -3.90 -6.17 6.66
C ALA A 193 -3.40 -5.06 5.73
N PHE A 194 -4.32 -4.49 4.97
CA PHE A 194 -4.08 -3.32 4.13
C PHE A 194 -3.59 -2.14 4.97
N LEU A 195 -2.55 -1.48 4.50
CA LEU A 195 -2.04 -0.27 5.13
C LEU A 195 -2.39 0.98 4.32
N GLU A 196 -1.93 1.03 3.07
CA GLU A 196 -2.22 2.12 2.14
C GLU A 196 -1.92 1.73 0.69
N LEU A 197 -2.40 2.53 -0.26
CA LEU A 197 -1.99 2.49 -1.66
C LEU A 197 -1.23 3.77 -1.99
N ASN A 198 -0.01 3.63 -2.46
CA ASN A 198 0.82 4.73 -2.93
C ASN A 198 0.65 4.88 -4.46
N PRO A 199 -0.07 5.92 -4.94
CA PRO A 199 -0.36 6.10 -6.35
C PRO A 199 0.80 6.78 -7.10
N ARG A 200 2.00 6.25 -6.94
CA ARG A 200 3.23 6.79 -7.50
C ARG A 200 4.33 5.74 -7.58
N LEU A 201 5.34 6.03 -8.37
CA LEU A 201 6.61 5.32 -8.31
C LEU A 201 7.28 5.57 -6.93
N GLN A 202 7.90 4.54 -6.38
CA GLN A 202 8.63 4.62 -5.11
C GLN A 202 10.14 4.50 -5.35
N VAL A 203 10.94 4.98 -4.37
CA VAL A 203 12.42 4.96 -4.45
C VAL A 203 12.96 3.55 -4.58
N GLU A 204 12.31 2.59 -3.92
CA GLU A 204 12.68 1.17 -3.87
C GLU A 204 12.28 0.35 -5.12
N HIS A 205 11.73 0.99 -6.19
CA HIS A 205 11.37 0.30 -7.43
C HIS A 205 12.52 -0.52 -8.07
N PRO A 206 13.82 -0.11 -7.97
CA PRO A 206 14.90 -0.87 -8.58
C PRO A 206 15.01 -2.30 -8.05
N THR A 207 14.63 -2.54 -6.79
CA THR A 207 14.58 -3.87 -6.19
C THR A 207 13.64 -4.79 -6.97
N THR A 208 12.46 -4.28 -7.33
CA THR A 208 11.49 -5.00 -8.18
C THR A 208 12.00 -5.16 -9.62
N GLU A 209 12.61 -4.12 -10.19
CA GLU A 209 13.15 -4.19 -11.56
C GLU A 209 14.19 -5.31 -11.70
N MET A 210 15.05 -5.46 -10.71
CA MET A 210 16.09 -6.50 -10.72
C MET A 210 15.50 -7.91 -10.66
N VAL A 211 14.48 -8.16 -9.86
CA VAL A 211 13.86 -9.51 -9.76
C VAL A 211 12.86 -9.81 -10.88
N SER A 212 12.26 -8.78 -11.49
CA SER A 212 11.29 -8.95 -12.58
C SER A 212 11.93 -8.87 -13.97
N GLY A 213 12.99 -8.08 -14.11
CA GLY A 213 13.56 -7.69 -15.40
C GLY A 213 12.72 -6.68 -16.18
N VAL A 214 11.83 -5.96 -15.48
CA VAL A 214 10.94 -4.93 -16.05
C VAL A 214 11.46 -3.55 -15.67
N ASN A 215 11.70 -2.67 -16.63
CA ASN A 215 12.03 -1.27 -16.37
C ASN A 215 10.76 -0.48 -16.09
N ILE A 216 10.45 -0.23 -14.81
CA ILE A 216 9.17 0.39 -14.39
C ILE A 216 9.00 1.81 -14.90
N PRO A 217 10.00 2.73 -14.85
CA PRO A 217 9.87 4.06 -15.44
C PRO A 217 9.60 4.04 -16.95
N ALA A 218 10.27 3.15 -17.69
CA ALA A 218 10.01 3.00 -19.12
C ALA A 218 8.60 2.47 -19.41
N VAL A 219 8.10 1.52 -18.61
CA VAL A 219 6.74 1.00 -18.70
C VAL A 219 5.71 2.10 -18.36
N GLN A 220 5.95 2.93 -17.34
CA GLN A 220 5.08 4.07 -17.03
C GLN A 220 4.92 5.01 -18.23
N LEU A 221 6.03 5.33 -18.89
CA LEU A 221 6.01 6.18 -20.09
C LEU A 221 5.18 5.53 -21.21
N GLN A 222 5.40 4.24 -21.48
CA GLN A 222 4.65 3.49 -22.50
C GLN A 222 3.15 3.43 -22.19
N ILE A 223 2.76 3.19 -20.93
CA ILE A 223 1.36 3.24 -20.50
C ILE A 223 0.76 4.64 -20.75
N SER A 224 1.50 5.71 -20.41
CA SER A 224 1.06 7.10 -20.63
C SER A 224 0.87 7.42 -22.12
N MET A 225 1.63 6.76 -23.00
CA MET A 225 1.49 6.82 -24.45
C MET A 225 0.33 5.96 -25.00
N GLY A 226 -0.42 5.27 -24.13
CA GLY A 226 -1.54 4.41 -24.52
C GLY A 226 -1.13 3.00 -24.97
N VAL A 227 0.08 2.54 -24.67
CA VAL A 227 0.50 1.17 -24.98
C VAL A 227 -0.12 0.20 -23.96
N PRO A 228 -0.92 -0.79 -24.36
CA PRO A 228 -1.48 -1.76 -23.42
C PRO A 228 -0.38 -2.70 -22.89
N LEU A 229 -0.54 -3.18 -21.64
CA LEU A 229 0.45 -4.01 -20.95
C LEU A 229 0.92 -5.23 -21.78
N HIS A 230 0.01 -5.92 -22.44
CA HIS A 230 0.35 -7.09 -23.25
C HIS A 230 1.19 -6.78 -24.51
N ARG A 231 1.41 -5.50 -24.84
CA ARG A 231 2.26 -5.05 -25.96
C ARG A 231 3.62 -4.54 -25.49
N ILE A 232 3.85 -4.40 -24.19
CA ILE A 232 5.11 -3.92 -23.64
C ILE A 232 6.11 -5.07 -23.60
N ALA A 233 7.25 -4.90 -24.24
CA ALA A 233 8.25 -5.95 -24.47
C ALA A 233 8.76 -6.59 -23.16
N ASP A 234 9.00 -5.81 -22.10
CA ASP A 234 9.45 -6.33 -20.82
C ASP A 234 8.36 -7.14 -20.10
N ILE A 235 7.11 -6.68 -20.19
CA ILE A 235 5.97 -7.42 -19.64
C ILE A 235 5.78 -8.75 -20.39
N ARG A 236 5.86 -8.73 -21.72
CA ARG A 236 5.79 -9.99 -22.51
C ARG A 236 6.88 -10.97 -22.10
N ALA A 237 8.12 -10.50 -21.97
CA ALA A 237 9.23 -11.33 -21.55
C ALA A 237 9.06 -11.91 -20.14
N LEU A 238 8.48 -11.14 -19.21
CA LEU A 238 8.15 -11.61 -17.86
C LEU A 238 7.17 -12.79 -17.88
N TYR A 239 6.20 -12.77 -18.80
CA TYR A 239 5.20 -13.83 -18.97
C TYR A 239 5.63 -14.92 -19.94
N GLY A 240 6.89 -14.95 -20.37
CA GLY A 240 7.43 -15.98 -21.27
C GLY A 240 6.97 -15.85 -22.72
N GLU A 241 6.44 -14.70 -23.10
CA GLU A 241 5.96 -14.40 -24.44
C GLU A 241 7.06 -13.75 -25.31
N VAL A 242 6.92 -13.82 -26.60
CA VAL A 242 7.84 -13.18 -27.56
C VAL A 242 7.77 -11.65 -27.37
N ARG A 243 8.92 -10.99 -27.19
CA ARG A 243 9.03 -9.56 -26.80
C ARG A 243 8.31 -8.60 -27.75
N ASP A 244 8.39 -8.83 -29.04
CA ASP A 244 7.78 -8.03 -30.12
C ASP A 244 6.43 -8.59 -30.61
N GLY A 245 5.91 -9.61 -29.90
CA GLY A 245 4.63 -10.24 -30.21
C GLY A 245 3.44 -9.32 -29.96
N THR A 246 2.30 -9.70 -30.55
CA THR A 246 1.06 -8.92 -30.49
C THR A 246 -0.12 -9.66 -29.86
N SER A 247 0.06 -10.96 -29.55
CA SER A 247 -0.98 -11.79 -28.94
C SER A 247 -1.40 -11.21 -27.59
N ALA A 248 -2.68 -11.29 -27.27
CA ALA A 248 -3.18 -10.97 -25.94
C ALA A 248 -2.57 -11.90 -24.89
N ILE A 249 -2.40 -11.38 -23.68
CA ILE A 249 -2.01 -12.15 -22.50
C ILE A 249 -3.19 -12.08 -21.52
N ASP A 250 -3.70 -13.23 -21.11
CA ASP A 250 -4.67 -13.31 -20.04
C ASP A 250 -3.94 -13.26 -18.69
N PHE A 251 -3.76 -12.05 -18.17
CA PHE A 251 -3.06 -11.84 -16.91
C PHE A 251 -3.79 -12.45 -15.72
N ASP A 252 -5.12 -12.48 -15.73
CA ASP A 252 -5.90 -13.04 -14.63
C ASP A 252 -5.73 -14.57 -14.57
N ALA A 253 -5.79 -15.24 -15.70
CA ALA A 253 -5.51 -16.67 -15.75
C ALA A 253 -4.06 -17.01 -15.36
N ARG A 254 -3.10 -16.16 -15.72
CA ARG A 254 -1.68 -16.33 -15.33
C ARG A 254 -1.46 -16.18 -13.83
N HIS A 255 -2.20 -15.31 -13.16
CA HIS A 255 -2.13 -15.12 -11.70
C HIS A 255 -3.12 -15.97 -10.90
N ALA A 256 -3.92 -16.79 -11.54
CA ALA A 256 -4.88 -17.67 -10.87
C ALA A 256 -4.22 -18.82 -10.09
N SER A 257 -3.00 -19.23 -10.48
CA SER A 257 -2.28 -20.36 -9.91
C SER A 257 -0.80 -20.06 -9.75
N LEU A 258 -0.18 -20.55 -8.68
CA LEU A 258 1.27 -20.48 -8.48
C LEU A 258 2.07 -21.12 -9.62
N ALA A 259 1.52 -22.13 -10.27
CA ALA A 259 2.18 -22.82 -11.40
C ALA A 259 2.28 -21.97 -12.68
N THR A 260 1.39 -20.98 -12.85
CA THR A 260 1.31 -20.12 -14.03
C THR A 260 1.77 -18.69 -13.77
N THR A 261 1.92 -18.31 -12.50
CA THR A 261 2.44 -17.00 -12.10
C THR A 261 3.93 -16.88 -12.47
N PRO A 262 4.37 -15.74 -13.03
CA PRO A 262 5.79 -15.47 -13.25
C PRO A 262 6.61 -15.68 -11.99
N GLN A 263 7.84 -16.12 -12.13
CA GLN A 263 8.77 -16.33 -11.01
C GLN A 263 9.85 -15.26 -10.99
N PRO A 264 10.30 -14.81 -9.82
CA PRO A 264 11.37 -13.83 -9.71
C PRO A 264 12.70 -14.41 -10.20
N ARG A 265 13.56 -13.58 -10.81
CA ARG A 265 14.85 -13.98 -11.38
C ARG A 265 15.98 -14.09 -10.37
N GLY A 266 15.67 -14.14 -9.10
CA GLY A 266 16.65 -14.23 -8.04
C GLY A 266 16.19 -13.49 -6.80
N HIS A 267 17.15 -13.04 -6.00
CA HIS A 267 16.92 -12.34 -4.75
C HIS A 267 17.77 -11.08 -4.66
N VAL A 268 17.19 -9.97 -4.26
CA VAL A 268 17.82 -8.65 -4.23
C VAL A 268 17.60 -8.01 -2.87
N VAL A 269 18.66 -7.43 -2.34
CA VAL A 269 18.62 -6.57 -1.15
C VAL A 269 19.15 -5.21 -1.55
N ALA A 270 18.36 -4.16 -1.32
CA ALA A 270 18.76 -2.78 -1.54
C ALA A 270 18.90 -2.05 -0.21
N CYS A 271 19.80 -1.06 -0.17
CA CYS A 271 20.01 -0.18 0.98
C CYS A 271 19.87 1.27 0.55
N ARG A 272 19.09 2.04 1.31
CA ARG A 272 19.06 3.50 1.16
C ARG A 272 20.21 4.12 1.94
N ILE A 273 21.11 4.77 1.22
CA ILE A 273 22.25 5.49 1.81
C ILE A 273 21.93 6.98 1.75
N THR A 274 21.99 7.66 2.90
CA THR A 274 21.81 9.10 3.01
C THR A 274 23.10 9.75 3.52
N ALA A 275 23.51 10.85 2.89
CA ALA A 275 24.63 11.67 3.37
C ALA A 275 24.10 12.60 4.47
N GLU A 276 24.29 12.20 5.73
CA GLU A 276 23.84 12.94 6.90
C GLU A 276 25.03 13.21 7.85
N ASN A 277 24.99 14.36 8.53
CA ASN A 277 25.84 14.56 9.68
C ASN A 277 25.19 13.86 10.90
N PRO A 278 25.86 12.83 11.49
CA PRO A 278 25.28 12.07 12.61
C PRO A 278 25.05 12.90 13.87
N ASP A 279 25.78 14.02 14.06
CA ASP A 279 25.68 14.85 15.25
C ASP A 279 24.48 15.77 15.22
N CYS A 280 24.09 16.28 14.05
CA CYS A 280 22.97 17.22 13.90
C CYS A 280 21.83 16.69 13.01
N LEU A 281 21.97 15.51 12.43
CA LEU A 281 20.99 14.87 11.54
C LEU A 281 20.61 15.73 10.30
N LEU A 282 21.47 16.65 9.91
CA LEU A 282 21.29 17.47 8.72
C LEU A 282 22.09 16.89 7.55
N TYR A 283 21.57 17.05 6.35
CA TYR A 283 22.30 16.70 5.14
C TYR A 283 23.53 17.59 5.00
N THR A 284 24.70 16.97 4.84
CA THR A 284 25.98 17.68 4.71
C THR A 284 26.55 17.63 3.31
N SER A 285 26.02 16.77 2.45
CA SER A 285 26.45 16.71 1.05
C SER A 285 25.92 17.94 0.31
N PRO A 286 26.78 18.77 -0.27
CA PRO A 286 26.29 19.67 -1.30
C PRO A 286 25.66 18.84 -2.42
N SER A 287 24.53 19.28 -2.92
CA SER A 287 23.96 18.69 -4.13
C SER A 287 25.02 18.65 -5.22
N PRO A 288 25.22 17.52 -5.90
CA PRO A 288 26.17 17.45 -6.99
C PRO A 288 25.84 18.44 -8.10
#